data_3139867fee6672d05f1fe41919bd7cc7
#
_entry.id   3139867fee6672d05f1fe41919bd7cc7
#
_cell.length_a   1.000
_cell.length_b   1.000
_cell.length_c   1.000
_cell.angle_alpha   90.00
_cell.angle_beta   90.00
_cell.angle_gamma   90.00
#
_symmetry.space_group_name_H-M   'P 1'
#
loop_
_entity.id
_entity.type
_entity.pdbx_description
1 polymer ?
#
loop_
_entity_poly.entity_id
_entity_poly.type
_entity_poly.pdbx_seq_one_letter_code
_entity_poly.pdbx_strand_id
1 'polypeptide(L)'
;MEEKSVQPSYRNPRVRRWASYLWREAIVKSWGPIAPAFAKPNPAKWSNAQITAAWLGHSTVLINFFGINILTDPVLFPRIGIRIPFLFTIGPKRLTAPALTVDELPRIDIVLLSHAHFDHIDWRTLRHLSRRGGAKADFCPSVKVVTAPHTRDLLRWTTLRDVTELPWGKRKSFHTAAGDIDIVAVRVKHWGARMQHDNHRGYNGYLIERNGRRILFAGDTAFTDTFAQLRECGPIDLATFSIGAYNPWIASHASPEQAVQMANDAGARFIMPVHHQTFRLSFEPFREPIERFEAALQNQPERIALREIGETFVLPD
;
A
#
# COMPACT_ATOMS: atom_id res chain seq x y z
N MET A 1 29.62 -2.33 4.57
CA MET A 1 29.71 -2.13 3.09
C MET A 1 28.34 -1.68 2.63
N GLU A 2 28.21 -0.42 2.23
CA GLU A 2 26.96 0.08 1.65
C GLU A 2 26.80 -0.51 0.25
N GLU A 3 25.82 -1.37 0.09
CA GLU A 3 25.41 -1.89 -1.20
C GLU A 3 24.72 -0.74 -1.98
N LYS A 4 25.43 -0.13 -2.90
CA LYS A 4 24.88 0.90 -3.80
C LYS A 4 23.74 0.28 -4.58
N SER A 5 22.52 0.76 -4.36
CA SER A 5 21.34 0.39 -5.15
C SER A 5 21.64 0.72 -6.63
N VAL A 6 21.68 -0.30 -7.47
CA VAL A 6 21.85 -0.14 -8.93
C VAL A 6 20.53 0.42 -9.47
N GLN A 7 20.50 1.70 -9.71
CA GLN A 7 19.37 2.36 -10.39
C GLN A 7 19.39 2.00 -11.88
N PRO A 8 18.22 1.70 -12.48
CA PRO A 8 18.15 1.52 -13.94
C PRO A 8 18.46 2.84 -14.65
N SER A 9 19.55 2.89 -15.40
CA SER A 9 19.92 4.08 -16.15
C SER A 9 18.87 4.38 -17.23
N TYR A 10 18.38 5.61 -17.28
CA TYR A 10 17.42 6.12 -18.26
C TYR A 10 17.91 6.04 -19.73
N ARG A 11 19.15 5.65 -19.97
CA ARG A 11 19.75 5.45 -21.31
C ARG A 11 19.44 4.09 -21.93
N ASN A 12 18.78 3.16 -21.19
CA ASN A 12 18.40 1.87 -21.72
C ASN A 12 17.25 2.04 -22.74
N PRO A 13 17.37 1.55 -24.00
CA PRO A 13 16.30 1.63 -25.00
C PRO A 13 14.97 1.02 -24.55
N ARG A 14 15.00 0.03 -23.65
CA ARG A 14 13.81 -0.56 -23.04
C ARG A 14 13.08 0.43 -22.15
N VAL A 15 13.80 1.27 -21.38
CA VAL A 15 13.22 2.30 -20.52
C VAL A 15 12.57 3.42 -21.33
N ARG A 16 13.17 3.83 -22.47
CA ARG A 16 12.56 4.81 -23.39
C ARG A 16 11.28 4.29 -24.03
N ARG A 17 11.26 3.03 -24.46
CA ARG A 17 10.04 2.37 -24.98
C ARG A 17 8.94 2.31 -23.93
N TRP A 18 9.32 2.08 -22.68
CA TRP A 18 8.39 2.02 -21.57
C TRP A 18 7.85 3.42 -21.19
N ALA A 19 8.69 4.44 -21.13
CA ALA A 19 8.23 5.81 -20.89
C ALA A 19 7.24 6.28 -21.98
N SER A 20 7.47 5.94 -23.25
CA SER A 20 6.54 6.21 -24.34
C SER A 20 5.25 5.37 -24.23
N TYR A 21 5.33 4.14 -23.74
CA TYR A 21 4.17 3.29 -23.48
C TYR A 21 3.33 3.84 -22.35
N LEU A 22 3.92 4.18 -21.21
CA LEU A 22 3.19 4.80 -20.08
C LEU A 22 2.56 6.14 -20.49
N TRP A 23 3.27 6.95 -21.26
CA TRP A 23 2.74 8.19 -21.79
C TRP A 23 1.52 7.94 -22.68
N ARG A 24 1.60 6.94 -23.55
CA ARG A 24 0.50 6.53 -24.43
C ARG A 24 -0.69 5.99 -23.63
N GLU A 25 -0.46 5.12 -22.63
CA GLU A 25 -1.51 4.60 -21.76
C GLU A 25 -2.10 5.72 -20.87
N ALA A 26 -1.27 6.62 -20.34
CA ALA A 26 -1.72 7.74 -19.51
C ALA A 26 -2.56 8.77 -20.26
N ILE A 27 -2.32 8.96 -21.56
CA ILE A 27 -3.01 9.99 -22.37
C ILE A 27 -4.03 9.37 -23.32
N VAL A 28 -3.63 8.41 -24.15
CA VAL A 28 -4.44 7.92 -25.27
C VAL A 28 -5.53 6.95 -24.82
N LYS A 29 -5.21 6.03 -23.91
CA LYS A 29 -6.20 5.03 -23.42
C LYS A 29 -6.97 5.47 -22.18
N SER A 30 -6.82 6.72 -21.78
CA SER A 30 -7.44 7.25 -20.57
C SER A 30 -8.96 7.50 -20.66
N TRP A 31 -9.60 7.16 -21.78
CA TRP A 31 -11.01 7.45 -22.05
C TRP A 31 -11.96 6.29 -21.75
N GLY A 32 -11.43 5.07 -21.51
CA GLY A 32 -12.27 3.92 -21.16
C GLY A 32 -13.00 4.12 -19.81
N PRO A 33 -14.12 3.41 -19.58
CA PRO A 33 -14.80 3.43 -18.30
C PRO A 33 -13.91 2.86 -17.19
N ILE A 34 -14.17 3.25 -15.94
CA ILE A 34 -13.60 2.60 -14.75
C ILE A 34 -14.60 1.52 -14.34
N ALA A 35 -14.16 0.27 -14.28
CA ALA A 35 -15.00 -0.83 -13.80
C ALA A 35 -15.34 -0.62 -12.32
N PRO A 36 -16.53 -1.01 -11.86
CA PRO A 36 -16.84 -0.99 -10.43
C PRO A 36 -15.92 -1.94 -9.66
N ALA A 37 -15.74 -1.69 -8.36
CA ALA A 37 -15.15 -2.68 -7.47
C ALA A 37 -16.06 -3.92 -7.40
N PHE A 38 -15.44 -5.09 -7.14
CA PHE A 38 -16.18 -6.36 -7.04
C PHE A 38 -17.18 -6.35 -5.88
N ALA A 39 -16.78 -5.78 -4.72
CA ALA A 39 -17.61 -5.67 -3.55
C ALA A 39 -17.43 -4.30 -2.88
N LYS A 40 -18.30 -3.99 -1.93
CA LYS A 40 -18.23 -2.78 -1.13
C LYS A 40 -18.21 -3.14 0.36
N PRO A 41 -17.10 -2.93 1.08
CA PRO A 41 -17.02 -3.19 2.52
C PRO A 41 -17.94 -2.25 3.29
N ASN A 42 -18.42 -2.73 4.44
CA ASN A 42 -19.22 -1.92 5.36
C ASN A 42 -18.52 -1.81 6.74
N PRO A 43 -17.58 -0.87 6.90
CA PRO A 43 -16.80 -0.74 8.14
C PRO A 43 -17.65 -0.44 9.38
N ALA A 44 -18.84 0.14 9.22
CA ALA A 44 -19.75 0.41 10.34
C ALA A 44 -20.29 -0.87 11.03
N LYS A 45 -20.18 -2.02 10.35
CA LYS A 45 -20.60 -3.32 10.88
C LYS A 45 -19.42 -4.13 11.45
N TRP A 46 -18.19 -3.63 11.41
CA TRP A 46 -17.04 -4.38 11.88
C TRP A 46 -16.98 -4.39 13.41
N SER A 47 -16.58 -5.54 13.96
CA SER A 47 -16.38 -5.69 15.39
C SER A 47 -15.05 -5.11 15.84
N ASN A 48 -15.06 -4.31 16.91
CA ASN A 48 -13.81 -3.83 17.53
C ASN A 48 -13.11 -4.91 18.38
N ALA A 49 -13.70 -6.09 18.54
CA ALA A 49 -13.08 -7.23 19.22
C ALA A 49 -12.26 -8.12 18.25
N GLN A 50 -12.25 -7.82 16.95
CA GLN A 50 -11.62 -8.62 15.91
C GLN A 50 -10.69 -7.80 15.04
N ILE A 51 -9.85 -8.50 14.26
CA ILE A 51 -9.09 -7.88 13.18
C ILE A 51 -9.89 -8.10 11.89
N THR A 52 -10.21 -6.99 11.23
CA THR A 52 -10.91 -7.00 9.95
C THR A 52 -10.13 -6.14 8.95
N ALA A 53 -9.91 -6.65 7.75
CA ALA A 53 -9.21 -5.93 6.70
C ALA A 53 -10.01 -5.97 5.40
N ALA A 54 -10.03 -4.86 4.65
CA ALA A 54 -10.63 -4.79 3.32
C ALA A 54 -9.67 -4.16 2.32
N TRP A 55 -9.56 -4.76 1.14
CA TRP A 55 -8.76 -4.21 0.06
C TRP A 55 -9.56 -3.17 -0.72
N LEU A 56 -9.14 -1.91 -0.66
CA LEU A 56 -9.82 -0.81 -1.32
C LEU A 56 -9.31 -0.55 -2.75
N GLY A 57 -8.31 -1.31 -3.17
CA GLY A 57 -7.64 -1.24 -4.46
C GLY A 57 -6.21 -0.72 -4.38
N HIS A 58 -5.37 -1.13 -5.32
CA HIS A 58 -3.92 -0.91 -5.34
C HIS A 58 -3.26 -1.39 -4.04
N SER A 59 -2.47 -0.57 -3.37
CA SER A 59 -1.89 -0.86 -2.05
C SER A 59 -2.70 -0.30 -0.88
N THR A 60 -3.93 0.16 -1.16
CA THR A 60 -4.81 0.74 -0.14
C THR A 60 -5.60 -0.35 0.55
N VAL A 61 -5.28 -0.63 1.80
CA VAL A 61 -6.00 -1.55 2.68
C VAL A 61 -6.53 -0.79 3.88
N LEU A 62 -7.81 -0.95 4.18
CA LEU A 62 -8.42 -0.49 5.43
C LEU A 62 -8.41 -1.65 6.43
N ILE A 63 -7.81 -1.41 7.58
CA ILE A 63 -7.66 -2.41 8.65
C ILE A 63 -8.32 -1.87 9.92
N ASN A 64 -9.26 -2.61 10.49
CA ASN A 64 -9.67 -2.44 11.87
C ASN A 64 -8.84 -3.42 12.71
N PHE A 65 -7.95 -2.90 13.55
CA PHE A 65 -7.11 -3.69 14.43
C PHE A 65 -7.57 -3.51 15.88
N PHE A 66 -8.56 -4.29 16.29
CA PHE A 66 -9.21 -4.17 17.61
C PHE A 66 -9.67 -2.73 17.91
N GLY A 67 -10.40 -2.12 16.99
CA GLY A 67 -10.96 -0.78 17.13
C GLY A 67 -10.05 0.37 16.67
N ILE A 68 -8.78 0.09 16.29
CA ILE A 68 -7.91 1.08 15.67
C ILE A 68 -8.01 0.94 14.15
N ASN A 69 -8.46 1.99 13.48
CA ASN A 69 -8.57 2.02 12.01
C ASN A 69 -7.27 2.52 11.38
N ILE A 70 -6.63 1.64 10.61
CA ILE A 70 -5.39 1.89 9.89
C ILE A 70 -5.67 1.91 8.40
N LEU A 71 -5.10 2.87 7.68
CA LEU A 71 -5.21 2.97 6.22
C LEU A 71 -3.81 2.96 5.61
N THR A 72 -3.53 1.99 4.74
CA THR A 72 -2.24 1.88 4.05
C THR A 72 -2.28 2.57 2.70
N ASP A 73 -1.20 3.25 2.32
CA ASP A 73 -0.93 3.86 1.01
C ASP A 73 -2.21 4.36 0.29
N PRO A 74 -2.93 5.37 0.84
CA PRO A 74 -4.26 5.69 0.39
C PRO A 74 -4.27 6.39 -0.96
N VAL A 75 -4.79 5.69 -1.98
CA VAL A 75 -4.96 6.18 -3.35
C VAL A 75 -6.38 5.88 -3.80
N LEU A 76 -7.29 6.84 -3.69
CA LEU A 76 -8.73 6.63 -3.90
C LEU A 76 -9.32 7.47 -5.05
N PHE A 77 -8.49 8.28 -5.73
CA PHE A 77 -8.94 9.06 -6.88
C PHE A 77 -8.74 8.31 -8.21
N PRO A 78 -9.46 8.73 -9.28
CA PRO A 78 -9.44 8.05 -10.59
C PRO A 78 -8.08 8.03 -11.30
N ARG A 79 -7.14 8.91 -10.94
CA ARG A 79 -5.80 9.01 -11.55
C ARG A 79 -4.74 9.29 -10.52
N ILE A 80 -3.59 8.67 -10.70
CA ILE A 80 -2.34 8.98 -10.00
C ILE A 80 -1.45 9.86 -10.88
N GLY A 81 -0.49 10.56 -10.26
CA GLY A 81 0.51 11.33 -10.99
C GLY A 81 0.49 12.84 -10.67
N ILE A 82 0.94 13.64 -11.65
CA ILE A 82 1.13 15.09 -11.50
C ILE A 82 -0.17 15.81 -11.81
N ARG A 83 -0.66 16.59 -10.82
CA ARG A 83 -1.84 17.42 -11.01
C ARG A 83 -1.45 18.79 -11.61
N ILE A 84 -2.09 19.13 -12.72
CA ILE A 84 -2.08 20.50 -13.25
C ILE A 84 -3.25 21.24 -12.60
N PRO A 85 -3.00 22.34 -11.87
CA PRO A 85 -4.06 23.12 -11.22
C PRO A 85 -5.13 23.51 -12.23
N PHE A 86 -6.41 23.42 -11.81
CA PHE A 86 -7.61 23.77 -12.57
C PHE A 86 -7.88 22.96 -13.85
N LEU A 87 -6.99 22.01 -14.23
CA LEU A 87 -7.14 21.22 -15.45
C LEU A 87 -7.36 19.73 -15.13
N PHE A 88 -6.30 18.96 -15.09
CA PHE A 88 -6.39 17.48 -14.92
C PHE A 88 -5.15 16.92 -14.23
N THR A 89 -5.18 15.61 -13.97
CA THR A 89 -4.01 14.86 -13.46
C THR A 89 -3.40 14.11 -14.63
N ILE A 90 -2.10 14.31 -14.87
CA ILE A 90 -1.31 13.54 -15.84
C ILE A 90 -0.78 12.31 -15.15
N GLY A 91 -1.13 11.14 -15.68
CA GLY A 91 -0.68 9.85 -15.18
C GLY A 91 -1.71 8.74 -15.35
N PRO A 92 -1.38 7.51 -14.94
CA PRO A 92 -2.25 6.36 -15.10
C PRO A 92 -3.65 6.56 -14.50
N LYS A 93 -4.66 6.11 -15.26
CA LYS A 93 -6.04 6.06 -14.81
C LYS A 93 -6.32 4.68 -14.21
N ARG A 94 -7.17 4.64 -13.20
CA ARG A 94 -7.66 3.38 -12.63
C ARG A 94 -8.44 2.59 -13.68
N LEU A 95 -8.27 1.28 -13.65
CA LEU A 95 -9.09 0.32 -14.40
C LEU A 95 -10.29 -0.12 -13.55
N THR A 96 -10.09 -0.26 -12.23
CA THR A 96 -11.14 -0.61 -11.26
C THR A 96 -11.31 0.52 -10.24
N ALA A 97 -12.54 0.89 -9.93
CA ALA A 97 -12.87 1.89 -8.91
C ALA A 97 -12.39 1.48 -7.52
N PRO A 98 -12.10 2.44 -6.62
CA PRO A 98 -11.88 2.09 -5.23
C PRO A 98 -13.16 1.54 -4.61
N ALA A 99 -13.04 0.57 -3.70
CA ALA A 99 -14.19 -0.02 -3.04
C ALA A 99 -14.93 0.96 -2.11
N LEU A 100 -14.21 1.95 -1.58
CA LEU A 100 -14.76 3.08 -0.84
C LEU A 100 -14.14 4.38 -1.36
N THR A 101 -14.95 5.42 -1.42
CA THR A 101 -14.46 6.81 -1.59
C THR A 101 -13.88 7.32 -0.27
N VAL A 102 -13.16 8.45 -0.32
CA VAL A 102 -12.63 9.07 0.92
C VAL A 102 -13.76 9.38 1.91
N ASP A 103 -14.93 9.81 1.42
CA ASP A 103 -16.06 10.21 2.27
C ASP A 103 -16.76 9.02 2.93
N GLU A 104 -16.63 7.83 2.37
CA GLU A 104 -17.18 6.58 2.91
C GLU A 104 -16.27 5.85 3.89
N LEU A 105 -15.00 6.29 4.01
CA LEU A 105 -14.10 5.72 5.00
C LEU A 105 -14.62 5.94 6.43
N PRO A 106 -14.38 5.04 7.38
CA PRO A 106 -14.58 5.33 8.80
C PRO A 106 -13.60 6.41 9.27
N ARG A 107 -13.67 6.81 10.52
CA ARG A 107 -12.60 7.59 11.13
C ARG A 107 -11.31 6.79 11.06
N ILE A 108 -10.24 7.41 10.56
CA ILE A 108 -8.91 6.82 10.48
C ILE A 108 -8.07 7.32 11.65
N ASP A 109 -7.45 6.40 12.37
CA ASP A 109 -6.54 6.72 13.48
C ASP A 109 -5.09 6.82 13.00
N ILE A 110 -4.69 5.93 12.09
CA ILE A 110 -3.32 5.84 11.58
C ILE A 110 -3.32 5.69 10.05
N VAL A 111 -2.46 6.46 9.39
CA VAL A 111 -2.12 6.27 7.96
C VAL A 111 -0.69 5.76 7.88
N LEU A 112 -0.48 4.64 7.18
CA LEU A 112 0.85 4.11 6.86
C LEU A 112 1.18 4.44 5.41
N LEU A 113 2.34 5.06 5.20
CA LEU A 113 2.86 5.41 3.88
C LEU A 113 4.18 4.70 3.66
N SER A 114 4.22 3.79 2.69
CA SER A 114 5.39 2.95 2.45
C SER A 114 6.54 3.72 1.80
N HIS A 115 6.27 4.49 0.75
CA HIS A 115 7.28 5.25 0.00
C HIS A 115 6.65 6.37 -0.85
N ALA A 116 7.48 7.17 -1.52
CA ALA A 116 7.05 8.43 -2.13
C ALA A 116 6.44 8.32 -3.54
N HIS A 117 6.30 7.13 -4.15
CA HIS A 117 5.72 7.01 -5.49
C HIS A 117 4.30 7.59 -5.55
N PHE A 118 3.86 8.01 -6.74
CA PHE A 118 2.57 8.68 -6.94
C PHE A 118 1.36 7.77 -6.69
N ASP A 119 1.55 6.48 -6.79
CA ASP A 119 0.57 5.43 -6.56
C ASP A 119 0.54 4.92 -5.11
N HIS A 120 1.33 5.51 -4.22
CA HIS A 120 1.33 5.25 -2.77
C HIS A 120 1.08 6.52 -1.96
N ILE A 121 1.72 7.64 -2.28
CA ILE A 121 1.41 8.96 -1.70
C ILE A 121 0.59 9.76 -2.70
N ASP A 122 -0.72 9.57 -2.69
CA ASP A 122 -1.65 10.38 -3.48
C ASP A 122 -2.08 11.63 -2.69
N TRP A 123 -1.61 12.75 -3.16
CA TRP A 123 -1.87 14.05 -2.56
C TRP A 123 -3.35 14.42 -2.47
N ARG A 124 -4.15 13.99 -3.45
CA ARG A 124 -5.58 14.30 -3.47
C ARG A 124 -6.29 13.54 -2.37
N THR A 125 -6.01 12.26 -2.23
CA THR A 125 -6.58 11.41 -1.19
C THR A 125 -6.19 11.93 0.20
N LEU A 126 -4.89 12.15 0.44
CA LEU A 126 -4.39 12.63 1.73
C LEU A 126 -4.92 14.01 2.10
N ARG A 127 -5.02 14.93 1.14
CA ARG A 127 -5.60 16.26 1.37
C ARG A 127 -7.10 16.18 1.66
N HIS A 128 -7.84 15.32 0.97
CA HIS A 128 -9.27 15.14 1.23
C HIS A 128 -9.49 14.49 2.60
N LEU A 129 -8.75 13.42 2.90
CA LEU A 129 -8.78 12.75 4.20
C LEU A 129 -8.50 13.72 5.34
N SER A 130 -7.49 14.59 5.20
CA SER A 130 -7.09 15.56 6.21
C SER A 130 -8.15 16.65 6.48
N ARG A 131 -9.11 16.84 5.58
CA ARG A 131 -10.17 17.86 5.68
C ARG A 131 -11.51 17.32 6.18
N ARG A 132 -11.67 16.00 6.25
CA ARG A 132 -12.95 15.38 6.68
C ARG A 132 -13.36 15.78 8.10
N GLY A 133 -12.43 16.17 8.96
CA GLY A 133 -12.71 16.64 10.32
C GLY A 133 -13.45 18.00 10.40
N GLY A 134 -13.59 18.74 9.27
CA GLY A 134 -14.23 20.06 9.22
C GLY A 134 -13.56 21.13 10.09
N ALA A 135 -14.09 22.35 10.09
CA ALA A 135 -13.61 23.48 10.91
C ALA A 135 -13.86 23.31 12.43
N LYS A 136 -14.48 22.20 12.85
CA LYS A 136 -14.67 21.79 14.25
C LYS A 136 -13.61 20.78 14.71
N ALA A 137 -12.42 20.84 14.14
CA ALA A 137 -11.30 19.91 14.36
C ALA A 137 -10.75 19.92 15.81
N ASP A 138 -11.20 20.79 16.67
CA ASP A 138 -10.78 20.87 18.08
C ASP A 138 -11.20 19.62 18.92
N PHE A 139 -12.04 18.75 18.36
CA PHE A 139 -12.53 17.54 19.04
C PHE A 139 -12.14 16.22 18.37
N CYS A 140 -11.41 16.24 17.26
CA CYS A 140 -10.97 15.00 16.60
C CYS A 140 -9.47 14.82 16.86
N PRO A 141 -9.02 13.75 17.58
CA PRO A 141 -7.60 13.47 17.68
C PRO A 141 -7.00 13.40 16.27
N SER A 142 -5.88 14.06 16.08
CA SER A 142 -5.20 14.15 14.79
C SER A 142 -4.87 12.76 14.26
N VAL A 143 -5.16 12.54 12.98
CA VAL A 143 -4.72 11.32 12.27
C VAL A 143 -3.20 11.24 12.37
N LYS A 144 -2.69 10.13 12.89
CA LYS A 144 -1.25 9.85 12.96
C LYS A 144 -0.77 9.32 11.61
N VAL A 145 0.33 9.85 11.11
CA VAL A 145 0.93 9.38 9.86
C VAL A 145 2.29 8.78 10.19
N VAL A 146 2.50 7.54 9.76
CA VAL A 146 3.81 6.89 9.79
C VAL A 146 4.30 6.75 8.37
N THR A 147 5.52 7.18 8.10
CA THR A 147 6.06 7.23 6.75
C THR A 147 7.56 6.89 6.75
N ALA A 148 8.10 6.57 5.58
CA ALA A 148 9.52 6.32 5.40
C ALA A 148 10.35 7.61 5.58
N PRO A 149 11.65 7.51 5.90
CA PRO A 149 12.54 8.67 6.04
C PRO A 149 12.54 9.58 4.81
N HIS A 150 12.64 10.89 5.03
CA HIS A 150 12.68 11.93 3.98
C HIS A 150 11.44 12.01 3.08
N THR A 151 10.25 11.69 3.62
CA THR A 151 8.98 11.79 2.88
C THR A 151 7.97 12.74 3.52
N ARG A 152 8.21 13.19 4.75
CA ARG A 152 7.35 14.11 5.51
C ARG A 152 7.03 15.41 4.75
N ASP A 153 7.99 15.94 4.03
CA ASP A 153 7.84 17.17 3.23
C ASP A 153 6.74 17.05 2.17
N LEU A 154 6.46 15.84 1.68
CA LEU A 154 5.37 15.58 0.74
C LEU A 154 3.99 15.83 1.34
N LEU A 155 3.86 15.87 2.66
CA LEU A 155 2.60 16.11 3.37
C LEU A 155 2.34 17.58 3.69
N ARG A 156 3.27 18.49 3.36
CA ARG A 156 3.21 19.92 3.70
C ARG A 156 1.93 20.64 3.24
N TRP A 157 1.30 20.13 2.17
CA TRP A 157 0.08 20.71 1.60
C TRP A 157 -1.22 20.06 2.10
N THR A 158 -1.12 19.18 3.09
CA THR A 158 -2.25 18.61 3.83
C THR A 158 -2.37 19.32 5.19
N THR A 159 -3.41 18.97 5.97
CA THR A 159 -3.51 19.38 7.39
C THR A 159 -3.01 18.29 8.34
N LEU A 160 -2.42 17.22 7.82
CA LEU A 160 -1.79 16.16 8.62
C LEU A 160 -0.50 16.71 9.26
N ARG A 161 -0.45 16.74 10.59
CA ARG A 161 0.68 17.33 11.34
C ARG A 161 1.41 16.31 12.21
N ASP A 162 0.71 15.31 12.73
CA ASP A 162 1.30 14.23 13.54
C ASP A 162 1.93 13.20 12.60
N VAL A 163 3.11 13.54 12.08
CA VAL A 163 3.85 12.75 11.10
C VAL A 163 5.12 12.21 11.74
N THR A 164 5.30 10.90 11.71
CA THR A 164 6.50 10.20 12.17
C THR A 164 7.20 9.57 10.98
N GLU A 165 8.44 9.95 10.74
CA GLU A 165 9.35 9.22 9.85
C GLU A 165 10.02 8.10 10.64
N LEU A 166 9.89 6.86 10.18
CA LEU A 166 10.37 5.69 10.91
C LEU A 166 11.45 4.98 10.10
N PRO A 167 12.73 5.02 10.55
CA PRO A 167 13.80 4.27 9.88
C PRO A 167 13.68 2.75 10.09
N TRP A 168 14.24 1.96 9.19
CA TRP A 168 14.26 0.49 9.29
C TRP A 168 14.72 -0.02 10.64
N GLY A 169 14.05 -1.04 11.14
CA GLY A 169 14.30 -1.66 12.44
C GLY A 169 13.84 -0.83 13.64
N LYS A 170 13.35 0.40 13.43
CA LYS A 170 12.82 1.21 14.53
C LYS A 170 11.37 0.87 14.80
N ARG A 171 11.04 0.79 16.10
CA ARG A 171 9.68 0.62 16.65
C ARG A 171 9.20 1.93 17.23
N LYS A 172 7.93 2.20 17.10
CA LYS A 172 7.23 3.29 17.80
C LYS A 172 5.85 2.86 18.23
N SER A 173 5.52 3.14 19.49
CA SER A 173 4.17 2.99 20.04
C SER A 173 3.33 4.24 19.76
N PHE A 174 2.09 4.02 19.40
CA PHE A 174 1.10 5.07 19.15
C PHE A 174 -0.10 4.88 20.06
N HIS A 175 -0.46 5.95 20.78
CA HIS A 175 -1.63 5.99 21.64
C HIS A 175 -2.84 6.46 20.83
N THR A 176 -3.92 5.70 20.85
CA THR A 176 -5.20 6.04 20.20
C THR A 176 -6.34 5.99 21.22
N ALA A 177 -7.53 6.44 20.82
CA ALA A 177 -8.72 6.33 21.70
C ALA A 177 -9.10 4.86 22.00
N ALA A 178 -8.73 3.92 21.12
CA ALA A 178 -8.96 2.48 21.30
C ALA A 178 -7.79 1.76 22.02
N GLY A 179 -6.76 2.49 22.44
CA GLY A 179 -5.56 1.98 23.13
C GLY A 179 -4.31 2.04 22.28
N ASP A 180 -3.30 1.30 22.69
CA ASP A 180 -1.95 1.38 22.12
C ASP A 180 -1.74 0.38 20.99
N ILE A 181 -0.85 0.75 20.07
CA ILE A 181 -0.43 -0.08 18.95
C ILE A 181 1.03 0.22 18.62
N ASP A 182 1.80 -0.81 18.32
CA ASP A 182 3.20 -0.71 17.93
C ASP A 182 3.35 -0.84 16.42
N ILE A 183 4.21 -0.02 15.85
CA ILE A 183 4.59 -0.08 14.44
C ILE A 183 6.11 -0.16 14.36
N VAL A 184 6.60 -1.15 13.61
CA VAL A 184 8.02 -1.37 13.33
C VAL A 184 8.24 -1.18 11.84
N ALA A 185 9.22 -0.35 11.46
CA ALA A 185 9.60 -0.23 10.05
C ALA A 185 10.46 -1.44 9.64
N VAL A 186 10.03 -2.12 8.59
CA VAL A 186 10.67 -3.30 8.02
C VAL A 186 11.45 -2.91 6.77
N ARG A 187 12.66 -3.47 6.65
CA ARG A 187 13.48 -3.28 5.44
C ARG A 187 12.87 -4.05 4.27
N VAL A 188 12.75 -3.38 3.12
CA VAL A 188 12.29 -3.94 1.86
C VAL A 188 13.31 -3.63 0.76
N LYS A 189 13.14 -4.23 -0.42
CA LYS A 189 14.01 -4.01 -1.59
C LYS A 189 13.26 -3.26 -2.68
N HIS A 190 13.35 -1.93 -2.62
CA HIS A 190 12.65 -1.05 -3.55
C HIS A 190 13.45 0.24 -3.77
N TRP A 191 12.82 1.31 -4.23
CA TRP A 191 13.39 2.66 -4.25
C TRP A 191 12.30 3.68 -3.86
N GLY A 192 12.71 4.83 -3.29
CA GLY A 192 11.79 5.82 -2.75
C GLY A 192 11.61 7.08 -3.59
N ALA A 193 12.28 7.19 -4.74
CA ALA A 193 12.26 8.42 -5.52
C ALA A 193 10.90 8.69 -6.16
N ARG A 194 10.33 9.90 -5.89
CA ARG A 194 9.13 10.39 -6.57
C ARG A 194 9.46 11.06 -7.91
N MET A 195 10.59 11.74 -7.97
CA MET A 195 11.15 12.41 -9.15
C MET A 195 12.62 12.03 -9.30
N GLN A 196 13.21 12.27 -10.47
CA GLN A 196 14.60 11.89 -10.76
C GLN A 196 15.64 12.33 -9.72
N HIS A 197 15.35 13.38 -8.95
CA HIS A 197 16.29 13.97 -7.98
C HIS A 197 16.04 13.53 -6.54
N ASP A 198 15.03 12.69 -6.30
CA ASP A 198 14.54 12.35 -4.95
C ASP A 198 15.11 10.99 -4.44
N ASN A 199 16.28 10.59 -4.89
CA ASN A 199 16.90 9.29 -4.55
C ASN A 199 17.21 9.11 -3.06
N HIS A 200 17.17 10.19 -2.28
CA HIS A 200 17.41 10.20 -0.84
C HIS A 200 16.19 9.75 -0.03
N ARG A 201 15.01 9.61 -0.66
CA ARG A 201 13.78 9.24 0.03
C ARG A 201 13.78 7.75 0.40
N GLY A 202 13.39 7.47 1.63
CA GLY A 202 13.27 6.11 2.14
C GLY A 202 12.05 5.37 1.60
N TYR A 203 12.00 4.09 1.91
CA TYR A 203 10.91 3.17 1.58
C TYR A 203 10.84 2.07 2.64
N ASN A 204 9.63 1.70 3.07
CA ASN A 204 9.38 0.80 4.19
C ASN A 204 8.31 -0.24 3.88
N GLY A 205 8.45 -1.43 4.47
CA GLY A 205 7.33 -2.20 4.96
C GLY A 205 7.06 -1.85 6.43
N TYR A 206 5.96 -2.33 7.00
CA TYR A 206 5.60 -2.12 8.39
C TYR A 206 5.07 -3.42 9.03
N LEU A 207 5.62 -3.78 10.19
CA LEU A 207 5.02 -4.75 11.09
C LEU A 207 4.18 -3.99 12.11
N ILE A 208 2.91 -4.34 12.22
CA ILE A 208 1.91 -3.72 13.08
C ILE A 208 1.55 -4.73 14.17
N GLU A 209 1.67 -4.34 15.44
CA GLU A 209 1.53 -5.26 16.56
C GLU A 209 0.58 -4.71 17.62
N ARG A 210 -0.36 -5.54 18.05
CA ARG A 210 -1.29 -5.24 19.14
C ARG A 210 -1.91 -6.51 19.71
N ASN A 211 -2.08 -6.59 21.02
CA ASN A 211 -2.75 -7.71 21.71
C ASN A 211 -2.20 -9.09 21.30
N GLY A 212 -0.88 -9.19 21.09
CA GLY A 212 -0.22 -10.45 20.66
C GLY A 212 -0.45 -10.84 19.20
N ARG A 213 -1.21 -10.06 18.43
CA ARG A 213 -1.44 -10.26 16.99
C ARG A 213 -0.54 -9.39 16.15
N ARG A 214 -0.21 -9.84 14.93
CA ARG A 214 0.71 -9.15 14.03
C ARG A 214 0.19 -9.10 12.61
N ILE A 215 0.28 -7.92 11.99
CA ILE A 215 0.02 -7.72 10.56
C ILE A 215 1.27 -7.16 9.91
N LEU A 216 1.71 -7.77 8.81
CA LEU A 216 2.77 -7.25 7.96
C LEU A 216 2.15 -6.54 6.75
N PHE A 217 2.45 -5.26 6.61
CA PHE A 217 2.26 -4.51 5.38
C PHE A 217 3.61 -4.36 4.69
N ALA A 218 3.88 -5.12 3.63
CA ALA A 218 5.18 -5.15 2.99
C ALA A 218 5.47 -3.90 2.14
N GLY A 219 4.43 -3.16 1.72
CA GLY A 219 4.60 -2.12 0.69
C GLY A 219 5.06 -2.73 -0.63
N ASP A 220 5.82 -1.98 -1.43
CA ASP A 220 6.44 -2.51 -2.64
C ASP A 220 7.84 -3.04 -2.35
N THR A 221 8.12 -4.22 -2.89
CA THR A 221 9.42 -4.87 -2.73
C THR A 221 9.71 -5.84 -3.87
N ALA A 222 10.96 -5.91 -4.32
CA ALA A 222 11.46 -7.07 -5.02
C ALA A 222 11.67 -8.24 -4.04
N PHE A 223 11.96 -9.41 -4.58
CA PHE A 223 12.33 -10.55 -3.76
C PHE A 223 13.54 -10.24 -2.84
N THR A 224 13.40 -10.54 -1.56
CA THR A 224 14.44 -10.37 -0.54
C THR A 224 14.24 -11.41 0.58
N ASP A 225 15.32 -11.83 1.20
CA ASP A 225 15.36 -12.73 2.35
C ASP A 225 15.11 -12.03 3.70
N THR A 226 15.02 -10.69 3.68
CA THR A 226 14.86 -9.87 4.89
C THR A 226 13.65 -10.28 5.73
N PHE A 227 12.58 -10.76 5.09
CA PHE A 227 11.35 -11.14 5.78
C PHE A 227 11.50 -12.40 6.65
N ALA A 228 12.48 -13.26 6.38
CA ALA A 228 12.75 -14.44 7.21
C ALA A 228 13.09 -14.06 8.67
N GLN A 229 13.72 -12.90 8.88
CA GLN A 229 14.06 -12.40 10.21
C GLN A 229 12.82 -12.06 11.06
N LEU A 230 11.69 -11.77 10.43
CA LEU A 230 10.43 -11.47 11.13
C LEU A 230 9.86 -12.68 11.86
N ARG A 231 10.25 -13.90 11.46
CA ARG A 231 9.84 -15.14 12.14
C ARG A 231 10.29 -15.18 13.60
N GLU A 232 11.40 -14.55 13.92
CA GLU A 232 11.92 -14.44 15.30
C GLU A 232 11.02 -13.57 16.19
N CYS A 233 10.25 -12.64 15.60
CA CYS A 233 9.29 -11.82 16.32
C CYS A 233 8.03 -12.59 16.72
N GLY A 234 7.83 -13.81 16.18
CA GLY A 234 6.64 -14.66 16.35
C GLY A 234 5.75 -14.69 15.10
N PRO A 235 4.62 -15.42 15.14
CA PRO A 235 3.76 -15.62 13.98
C PRO A 235 3.16 -14.31 13.48
N ILE A 236 3.06 -14.19 12.16
CA ILE A 236 2.34 -13.10 11.48
C ILE A 236 0.96 -13.61 11.09
N ASP A 237 -0.10 -13.00 11.61
CA ASP A 237 -1.47 -13.42 11.35
C ASP A 237 -1.89 -13.12 9.92
N LEU A 238 -1.56 -11.93 9.40
CA LEU A 238 -1.87 -11.50 8.04
C LEU A 238 -0.68 -10.75 7.44
N ALA A 239 -0.24 -11.13 6.24
CA ALA A 239 0.76 -10.39 5.49
C ALA A 239 0.16 -9.87 4.18
N THR A 240 0.36 -8.57 3.88
CA THR A 240 0.01 -8.01 2.57
C THR A 240 1.26 -7.90 1.71
N PHE A 241 1.20 -8.40 0.48
CA PHE A 241 2.29 -8.33 -0.48
C PHE A 241 1.82 -7.79 -1.83
N SER A 242 2.63 -6.92 -2.40
CA SER A 242 2.50 -6.47 -3.78
C SER A 242 2.80 -7.64 -4.73
N ILE A 243 1.87 -7.95 -5.66
CA ILE A 243 2.01 -9.05 -6.62
C ILE A 243 1.98 -8.58 -8.08
N GLY A 244 1.88 -7.27 -8.33
CA GLY A 244 1.85 -6.68 -9.66
C GLY A 244 3.10 -5.85 -9.96
N ALA A 245 3.14 -5.31 -11.18
CA ALA A 245 4.23 -4.46 -11.69
C ALA A 245 5.61 -5.15 -11.79
N TYR A 246 5.66 -6.49 -11.90
CA TYR A 246 6.92 -7.22 -12.00
C TYR A 246 7.51 -7.28 -13.43
N ASN A 247 6.71 -7.10 -14.47
CA ASN A 247 7.19 -7.14 -15.85
C ASN A 247 7.22 -5.73 -16.48
N PRO A 248 8.38 -5.08 -16.65
CA PRO A 248 9.75 -5.63 -16.56
C PRO A 248 10.47 -5.31 -15.23
N TRP A 249 9.77 -4.91 -14.17
CA TRP A 249 10.38 -4.32 -12.97
C TRP A 249 10.73 -5.34 -11.89
N ILE A 250 11.02 -6.58 -12.25
CA ILE A 250 11.34 -7.67 -11.31
C ILE A 250 12.49 -7.36 -10.33
N ALA A 251 13.36 -6.41 -10.67
CA ALA A 251 14.41 -5.94 -9.77
C ALA A 251 13.91 -5.07 -8.62
N SER A 252 12.64 -4.63 -8.67
CA SER A 252 12.01 -3.72 -7.72
C SER A 252 10.64 -4.17 -7.25
N HIS A 253 10.02 -5.14 -7.94
CA HIS A 253 8.73 -5.75 -7.61
C HIS A 253 8.83 -7.26 -7.67
N ALA A 254 8.26 -7.94 -6.70
CA ALA A 254 8.23 -9.39 -6.67
C ALA A 254 7.21 -9.97 -7.66
N SER A 255 7.48 -11.14 -8.21
CA SER A 255 6.46 -11.95 -8.86
C SER A 255 5.47 -12.51 -7.83
N PRO A 256 4.27 -12.97 -8.23
CA PRO A 256 3.32 -13.59 -7.31
C PRO A 256 3.91 -14.75 -6.50
N GLU A 257 4.71 -15.61 -7.14
CA GLU A 257 5.36 -16.76 -6.48
C GLU A 257 6.40 -16.28 -5.46
N GLN A 258 7.17 -15.23 -5.79
CA GLN A 258 8.14 -14.64 -4.87
C GLN A 258 7.45 -13.97 -3.68
N ALA A 259 6.28 -13.37 -3.87
CA ALA A 259 5.47 -12.82 -2.78
C ALA A 259 5.00 -13.92 -1.82
N VAL A 260 4.52 -15.06 -2.35
CA VAL A 260 4.17 -16.24 -1.55
C VAL A 260 5.38 -16.78 -0.81
N GLN A 261 6.55 -16.86 -1.45
CA GLN A 261 7.78 -17.32 -0.79
C GLN A 261 8.16 -16.39 0.37
N MET A 262 8.19 -15.07 0.16
CA MET A 262 8.51 -14.09 1.23
C MET A 262 7.51 -14.16 2.39
N ALA A 263 6.21 -14.37 2.11
CA ALA A 263 5.20 -14.58 3.14
C ALA A 263 5.44 -15.85 3.94
N ASN A 264 5.86 -16.95 3.27
CA ASN A 264 6.24 -18.20 3.93
C ASN A 264 7.50 -18.01 4.80
N ASP A 265 8.50 -17.30 4.28
CA ASP A 265 9.73 -17.00 5.01
C ASP A 265 9.45 -16.17 6.27
N ALA A 266 8.52 -15.22 6.19
CA ALA A 266 8.05 -14.42 7.31
C ALA A 266 7.19 -15.21 8.33
N GLY A 267 6.73 -16.40 7.99
CA GLY A 267 5.83 -17.20 8.84
C GLY A 267 4.39 -16.67 8.86
N ALA A 268 3.92 -16.09 7.77
CA ALA A 268 2.57 -15.56 7.67
C ALA A 268 1.51 -16.67 7.59
N ARG A 269 0.46 -16.55 8.41
CA ARG A 269 -0.69 -17.49 8.40
C ARG A 269 -1.58 -17.24 7.18
N PHE A 270 -1.97 -15.97 6.96
CA PHE A 270 -2.77 -15.55 5.81
C PHE A 270 -2.01 -14.54 4.96
N ILE A 271 -2.31 -14.52 3.65
CA ILE A 271 -1.65 -13.64 2.69
C ILE A 271 -2.72 -12.88 1.92
N MET A 272 -2.59 -11.57 1.86
CA MET A 272 -3.44 -10.66 1.11
C MET A 272 -2.64 -10.10 -0.08
N PRO A 273 -2.96 -10.48 -1.32
CA PRO A 273 -2.34 -9.90 -2.50
C PRO A 273 -2.86 -8.49 -2.74
N VAL A 274 -1.96 -7.55 -3.02
CA VAL A 274 -2.28 -6.15 -3.34
C VAL A 274 -1.48 -5.69 -4.56
N HIS A 275 -1.63 -4.42 -4.97
CA HIS A 275 -0.88 -3.79 -6.07
C HIS A 275 -1.16 -4.42 -7.45
N HIS A 276 -2.35 -4.95 -7.66
CA HIS A 276 -2.81 -5.47 -8.95
C HIS A 276 -4.23 -4.98 -9.25
N GLN A 277 -4.81 -5.30 -10.41
CA GLN A 277 -6.19 -5.01 -10.81
C GLN A 277 -6.64 -3.52 -10.70
N THR A 278 -5.72 -2.58 -10.43
CA THR A 278 -6.09 -1.18 -10.19
C THR A 278 -5.55 -0.24 -11.27
N PHE A 279 -4.24 -0.22 -11.46
CA PHE A 279 -3.57 0.61 -12.46
C PHE A 279 -2.75 -0.28 -13.39
N ARG A 280 -2.63 0.12 -14.64
CA ARG A 280 -1.71 -0.54 -15.55
C ARG A 280 -0.33 0.14 -15.44
N LEU A 281 0.55 -0.43 -14.63
CA LEU A 281 1.91 0.08 -14.38
C LEU A 281 3.01 -0.74 -15.06
N SER A 282 2.63 -1.82 -15.77
CA SER A 282 3.53 -2.86 -16.27
C SER A 282 2.93 -3.58 -17.49
N PHE A 283 3.62 -4.58 -17.99
CA PHE A 283 3.24 -5.28 -19.22
C PHE A 283 2.50 -6.60 -19.00
N GLU A 284 2.48 -7.14 -17.79
CA GLU A 284 1.72 -8.35 -17.51
C GLU A 284 0.23 -8.16 -17.78
N PRO A 285 -0.49 -9.20 -18.24
CA PRO A 285 -1.93 -9.21 -18.38
C PRO A 285 -2.64 -8.86 -17.06
N PHE A 286 -3.77 -8.18 -17.17
CA PHE A 286 -4.49 -7.61 -16.01
C PHE A 286 -4.82 -8.61 -14.90
N ARG A 287 -5.17 -9.85 -15.27
CA ARG A 287 -5.53 -10.93 -14.32
C ARG A 287 -4.37 -11.85 -13.97
N GLU A 288 -3.29 -11.86 -14.75
CA GLU A 288 -2.15 -12.77 -14.55
C GLU A 288 -1.59 -12.73 -13.12
N PRO A 289 -1.42 -11.56 -12.44
CA PRO A 289 -0.87 -11.55 -11.11
C PRO A 289 -1.68 -12.39 -10.11
N ILE A 290 -3.02 -12.26 -10.10
CA ILE A 290 -3.86 -13.01 -9.16
C ILE A 290 -3.95 -14.50 -9.55
N GLU A 291 -4.02 -14.83 -10.84
CA GLU A 291 -4.05 -16.20 -11.33
C GLU A 291 -2.77 -16.96 -10.94
N ARG A 292 -1.60 -16.34 -11.09
CA ARG A 292 -0.31 -16.91 -10.67
C ARG A 292 -0.20 -17.03 -9.15
N PHE A 293 -0.75 -16.06 -8.41
CA PHE A 293 -0.76 -16.09 -6.95
C PHE A 293 -1.62 -17.25 -6.43
N GLU A 294 -2.81 -17.46 -7.01
CA GLU A 294 -3.68 -18.58 -6.69
C GLU A 294 -3.04 -19.91 -7.05
N ALA A 295 -2.39 -20.01 -8.21
CA ALA A 295 -1.65 -21.19 -8.62
C ALA A 295 -0.50 -21.52 -7.66
N ALA A 296 0.22 -20.52 -7.16
CA ALA A 296 1.30 -20.68 -6.18
C ALA A 296 0.79 -21.20 -4.81
N LEU A 297 -0.49 -20.97 -4.48
CA LEU A 297 -1.15 -21.41 -3.25
C LEU A 297 -2.20 -22.51 -3.49
N GLN A 298 -2.18 -23.19 -4.65
CA GLN A 298 -3.20 -24.19 -5.01
C GLN A 298 -3.38 -25.31 -3.96
N ASN A 299 -2.33 -25.65 -3.21
CA ASN A 299 -2.37 -26.65 -2.14
C ASN A 299 -2.76 -26.07 -0.76
N GLN A 300 -2.91 -24.77 -0.62
CA GLN A 300 -3.24 -24.04 0.60
C GLN A 300 -4.12 -22.82 0.30
N PRO A 301 -5.22 -22.97 -0.47
CA PRO A 301 -6.05 -21.84 -0.93
C PRO A 301 -6.74 -21.09 0.21
N GLU A 302 -6.91 -21.73 1.37
CA GLU A 302 -7.46 -21.13 2.60
C GLU A 302 -6.58 -20.04 3.18
N ARG A 303 -5.31 -19.98 2.81
CA ARG A 303 -4.38 -18.92 3.23
C ARG A 303 -4.56 -17.62 2.45
N ILE A 304 -5.29 -17.63 1.35
CA ILE A 304 -5.58 -16.42 0.58
C ILE A 304 -6.68 -15.64 1.30
N ALA A 305 -6.31 -14.51 1.89
CA ALA A 305 -7.23 -13.70 2.69
C ALA A 305 -8.36 -13.09 1.83
N LEU A 306 -8.04 -12.64 0.62
CA LEU A 306 -9.00 -12.09 -0.35
C LEU A 306 -8.37 -12.08 -1.76
N ARG A 307 -9.21 -11.84 -2.80
CA ARG A 307 -8.81 -11.90 -4.23
C ARG A 307 -9.21 -10.67 -5.02
N GLU A 308 -10.31 -10.03 -4.63
CA GLU A 308 -10.95 -8.99 -5.41
C GLU A 308 -11.08 -7.67 -4.62
N ILE A 309 -11.07 -6.56 -5.34
CA ILE A 309 -11.23 -5.23 -4.73
C ILE A 309 -12.61 -5.13 -4.07
N GLY A 310 -12.61 -4.77 -2.79
CA GLY A 310 -13.81 -4.61 -1.97
C GLY A 310 -14.13 -5.81 -1.10
N GLU A 311 -13.47 -6.93 -1.27
CA GLU A 311 -13.60 -8.05 -0.34
C GLU A 311 -13.12 -7.66 1.07
N THR A 312 -13.69 -8.32 2.06
CA THR A 312 -13.39 -8.12 3.47
C THR A 312 -12.95 -9.45 4.07
N PHE A 313 -11.82 -9.43 4.74
CA PHE A 313 -11.27 -10.55 5.49
C PHE A 313 -11.41 -10.28 6.98
N VAL A 314 -11.97 -11.24 7.70
CA VAL A 314 -12.00 -11.27 9.17
C VAL A 314 -11.02 -12.33 9.62
N LEU A 315 -10.04 -11.94 10.45
CA LEU A 315 -9.04 -12.88 10.95
C LEU A 315 -9.74 -13.94 11.81
N PRO A 316 -9.62 -15.23 11.48
CA PRO A 316 -10.11 -16.32 12.34
C PRO A 316 -9.35 -16.37 13.67
N ASP A 317 -10.04 -16.80 14.71
CA ASP A 317 -9.53 -16.96 16.08
C ASP A 317 -8.32 -17.92 16.20
#